data_d61a566ce0156b246e3d73bd2529d1a0
#
_entry.id   d61a566ce0156b246e3d73bd2529d1a0
#
_cell.length_a   1.000
_cell.length_b   1.000
_cell.length_c   1.000
_cell.angle_alpha   90.00
_cell.angle_beta   90.00
_cell.angle_gamma   90.00
#
_symmetry.space_group_name_H-M   'P 1'
#
loop_
_entity.id
_entity.type
_entity.pdbx_description
1 polymer ?
#
loop_
_entity_poly.entity_id
_entity_poly.type
_entity_poly.pdbx_seq_one_letter_code
_entity_poly.pdbx_strand_id
1 'polypeptide(L)'
;MEIVLIISQEHKTLPKAEIEAVLKAENINFEIRDHYKGILILNVPEECSEFLKNIAKRFSYTHEVCKLLIETDKIHLNSVIQNYPWNNFITKDYAVRVKRMDKTDKFDTNKVEWELGGIINNLVEGVKVNLKDPKSFLRIIFINGKILVTERLFKVEKKHFYNLKPHKRPFFYPGSMSPKLARCMVNLTGVKKGDLVLDPFCGTGGILIEAGIMGARVVGADIDERMVEGTIKNLNYCGVTDYEIFQADARNIELPCQVNAIATDPPYGISASTGGEESENLYAKSLITMEKLLKDEGRLCMATPHYMDIHGLVKVTNFEIIEQHQIRMHKSLTRVISLLKKTIY
;
A
#
# COMPACT_ATOMS: atom_id res chain seq x y z
N MET A 1 1.92 12.85 -18.39
CA MET A 1 0.59 12.19 -18.56
C MET A 1 -0.19 12.19 -17.26
N GLU A 2 -1.52 12.13 -17.38
CA GLU A 2 -2.39 12.02 -16.22
C GLU A 2 -2.72 10.56 -15.94
N ILE A 3 -2.55 10.13 -14.68
CA ILE A 3 -2.92 8.79 -14.23
C ILE A 3 -4.04 8.85 -13.20
N VAL A 4 -4.95 7.92 -13.29
CA VAL A 4 -6.08 7.73 -12.37
C VAL A 4 -5.86 6.43 -11.61
N LEU A 5 -5.68 6.53 -10.30
CA LEU A 5 -5.57 5.37 -9.43
C LEU A 5 -6.92 5.13 -8.75
N ILE A 6 -7.45 3.93 -8.94
CA ILE A 6 -8.62 3.47 -8.20
C ILE A 6 -8.11 2.87 -6.91
N ILE A 7 -8.38 3.52 -5.78
CA ILE A 7 -7.86 3.18 -4.47
C ILE A 7 -8.92 2.59 -3.54
N SER A 8 -8.48 1.86 -2.53
CA SER A 8 -9.35 1.28 -1.51
C SER A 8 -10.02 2.38 -0.68
N GLN A 9 -11.25 2.13 -0.25
CA GLN A 9 -11.97 2.97 0.69
C GLN A 9 -11.95 2.39 2.13
N GLU A 10 -11.16 1.33 2.37
CA GLU A 10 -11.02 0.71 3.69
C GLU A 10 -10.43 1.69 4.72
N HIS A 11 -9.52 2.57 4.27
CA HIS A 11 -8.88 3.60 5.09
C HIS A 11 -8.91 4.94 4.38
N LYS A 12 -9.06 6.03 5.17
CA LYS A 12 -9.20 7.37 4.58
C LYS A 12 -7.91 7.93 4.00
N THR A 13 -6.77 7.67 4.63
CA THR A 13 -5.49 8.34 4.36
C THR A 13 -4.40 7.38 3.88
N LEU A 14 -4.34 6.14 4.37
CA LEU A 14 -3.31 5.17 4.02
C LEU A 14 -3.14 4.91 2.52
N PRO A 15 -4.23 4.76 1.70
CA PRO A 15 -4.05 4.47 0.29
C PRO A 15 -3.31 5.57 -0.47
N LYS A 16 -3.58 6.83 -0.14
CA LYS A 16 -2.88 7.99 -0.73
C LYS A 16 -1.44 8.04 -0.25
N ALA A 17 -1.20 7.94 1.07
CA ALA A 17 0.13 7.96 1.66
C ALA A 17 1.03 6.84 1.11
N GLU A 18 0.50 5.62 0.95
CA GLU A 18 1.21 4.50 0.34
C GLU A 18 1.69 4.83 -1.08
N ILE A 19 0.82 5.42 -1.92
CA ILE A 19 1.16 5.80 -3.30
C ILE A 19 2.27 6.84 -3.30
N GLU A 20 2.13 7.91 -2.51
CA GLU A 20 3.13 8.98 -2.41
C GLU A 20 4.48 8.44 -1.93
N ALA A 21 4.48 7.58 -0.91
CA ALA A 21 5.71 6.98 -0.39
C ALA A 21 6.42 6.12 -1.44
N VAL A 22 5.68 5.29 -2.16
CA VAL A 22 6.24 4.44 -3.22
C VAL A 22 6.79 5.26 -4.38
N LEU A 23 6.04 6.27 -4.87
CA LEU A 23 6.51 7.12 -5.96
C LEU A 23 7.77 7.91 -5.57
N LYS A 24 7.81 8.46 -4.36
CA LYS A 24 9.01 9.14 -3.83
C LYS A 24 10.21 8.18 -3.69
N ALA A 25 9.98 6.97 -3.18
CA ALA A 25 11.03 5.95 -3.05
C ALA A 25 11.64 5.59 -4.41
N GLU A 26 10.84 5.51 -5.45
CA GLU A 26 11.26 5.20 -6.81
C GLU A 26 11.73 6.44 -7.62
N ASN A 27 11.86 7.60 -6.97
CA ASN A 27 12.28 8.87 -7.57
C ASN A 27 11.39 9.30 -8.76
N ILE A 28 10.10 9.01 -8.70
CA ILE A 28 9.12 9.47 -9.69
C ILE A 28 8.58 10.83 -9.23
N ASN A 29 8.78 11.83 -10.05
CA ASN A 29 8.15 13.12 -9.86
C ASN A 29 6.66 13.01 -10.14
N PHE A 30 5.83 13.56 -9.27
CA PHE A 30 4.39 13.59 -9.43
C PHE A 30 3.78 14.83 -8.81
N GLU A 31 2.63 15.21 -9.30
CA GLU A 31 1.77 16.24 -8.75
C GLU A 31 0.36 15.70 -8.57
N ILE A 32 -0.24 15.92 -7.41
CA ILE A 32 -1.64 15.53 -7.16
C ILE A 32 -2.53 16.57 -7.83
N ARG A 33 -3.28 16.13 -8.86
CA ARG A 33 -4.27 16.98 -9.52
C ARG A 33 -5.59 17.01 -8.74
N ASP A 34 -6.10 15.81 -8.41
CA ASP A 34 -7.38 15.64 -7.70
C ASP A 34 -7.35 14.45 -6.75
N HIS A 35 -8.10 14.54 -5.67
CA HIS A 35 -8.32 13.43 -4.75
C HIS A 35 -9.80 13.35 -4.36
N TYR A 36 -10.46 12.28 -4.79
CA TYR A 36 -11.85 11.95 -4.44
C TYR A 36 -11.89 10.65 -3.61
N LYS A 37 -13.01 10.37 -2.99
CA LYS A 37 -13.20 9.13 -2.26
C LYS A 37 -13.03 7.91 -3.20
N GLY A 38 -11.92 7.21 -3.07
CA GLY A 38 -11.59 6.03 -3.87
C GLY A 38 -10.92 6.31 -5.21
N ILE A 39 -10.61 7.57 -5.54
CA ILE A 39 -9.88 7.98 -6.75
C ILE A 39 -8.79 8.99 -6.39
N LEU A 40 -7.60 8.77 -6.92
CA LEU A 40 -6.49 9.72 -6.88
C LEU A 40 -6.04 9.98 -8.32
N ILE A 41 -5.92 11.26 -8.71
CA ILE A 41 -5.46 11.67 -10.04
C ILE A 41 -4.13 12.38 -9.89
N LEU A 42 -3.11 11.90 -10.61
CA LEU A 42 -1.75 12.41 -10.57
C LEU A 42 -1.28 12.82 -11.98
N ASN A 43 -0.51 13.89 -12.02
CA ASN A 43 0.36 14.20 -13.16
C ASN A 43 1.71 13.51 -12.94
N VAL A 44 2.17 12.74 -13.92
CA VAL A 44 3.48 12.08 -13.91
C VAL A 44 4.16 12.25 -15.27
N PRO A 45 5.52 12.16 -15.35
CA PRO A 45 6.23 12.16 -16.63
C PRO A 45 5.77 11.01 -17.55
N GLU A 46 5.75 11.25 -18.87
CA GLU A 46 5.27 10.23 -19.83
C GLU A 46 6.15 8.99 -19.89
N GLU A 47 7.46 9.15 -19.73
CA GLU A 47 8.45 8.10 -19.70
C GLU A 47 8.25 7.08 -18.56
N CYS A 48 7.48 7.44 -17.54
CA CYS A 48 7.21 6.55 -16.39
C CYS A 48 6.17 5.45 -16.70
N SER A 49 5.50 5.45 -17.84
CA SER A 49 4.38 4.54 -18.15
C SER A 49 4.70 3.07 -17.95
N GLU A 50 5.84 2.58 -18.47
CA GLU A 50 6.25 1.18 -18.34
C GLU A 50 6.71 0.86 -16.90
N PHE A 51 7.41 1.81 -16.29
CA PHE A 51 7.88 1.68 -14.92
C PHE A 51 6.73 1.63 -13.90
N LEU A 52 5.64 2.38 -14.13
CA LEU A 52 4.43 2.35 -13.30
C LEU A 52 3.82 0.94 -13.18
N LYS A 53 3.91 0.09 -14.20
CA LYS A 53 3.45 -1.29 -14.13
C LYS A 53 4.22 -2.12 -13.11
N ASN A 54 5.53 -1.86 -12.98
CA ASN A 54 6.40 -2.58 -12.06
C ASN A 54 6.17 -2.16 -10.62
N ILE A 55 6.11 -0.86 -10.36
CA ILE A 55 5.87 -0.34 -9.01
C ILE A 55 4.44 -0.55 -8.53
N ALA A 56 3.45 -0.62 -9.43
CA ALA A 56 2.07 -0.89 -9.06
C ALA A 56 1.89 -2.26 -8.37
N LYS A 57 2.81 -3.22 -8.59
CA LYS A 57 2.84 -4.51 -7.88
C LYS A 57 3.11 -4.35 -6.37
N ARG A 58 3.69 -3.23 -5.96
CA ARG A 58 3.97 -2.92 -4.56
C ARG A 58 2.72 -2.52 -3.78
N PHE A 59 1.75 -1.88 -4.45
CA PHE A 59 0.59 -1.30 -3.78
C PHE A 59 -0.33 -2.33 -3.13
N SER A 60 -0.69 -2.09 -1.89
CA SER A 60 -1.65 -2.91 -1.15
C SER A 60 -3.08 -2.36 -1.21
N TYR A 61 -3.23 -1.05 -1.22
CA TYR A 61 -4.52 -0.36 -1.18
C TYR A 61 -4.95 0.26 -2.52
N THR A 62 -4.22 0.04 -3.61
CA THR A 62 -4.63 0.39 -4.97
C THR A 62 -5.28 -0.81 -5.65
N HIS A 63 -6.31 -0.58 -6.46
CA HIS A 63 -7.03 -1.60 -7.24
C HIS A 63 -6.59 -1.62 -8.69
N GLU A 64 -6.55 -0.44 -9.31
CA GLU A 64 -6.20 -0.27 -10.71
C GLU A 64 -5.38 1.02 -10.88
N VAL A 65 -4.48 1.00 -11.84
CA VAL A 65 -3.76 2.18 -12.35
C VAL A 65 -4.19 2.36 -13.78
N CYS A 66 -4.70 3.54 -14.10
CA CYS A 66 -5.26 3.85 -15.41
C CYS A 66 -4.63 5.14 -15.98
N LYS A 67 -4.49 5.24 -17.30
CA LYS A 67 -4.17 6.49 -18.00
C LYS A 67 -5.47 7.24 -18.26
N LEU A 68 -5.55 8.52 -17.92
CA LEU A 68 -6.69 9.37 -18.28
C LEU A 68 -6.63 9.68 -19.78
N LEU A 69 -7.71 9.42 -20.48
CA LEU A 69 -7.86 9.73 -21.90
C LEU A 69 -8.74 10.96 -22.10
N ILE A 70 -9.90 11.00 -21.42
CA ILE A 70 -10.90 12.07 -21.54
C ILE A 70 -11.51 12.33 -20.16
N GLU A 71 -11.70 13.59 -19.82
CA GLU A 71 -12.59 14.03 -18.75
C GLU A 71 -13.79 14.73 -19.35
N THR A 72 -15.01 14.33 -18.95
CA THR A 72 -16.27 14.83 -19.52
C THR A 72 -17.40 14.75 -18.48
N ASP A 73 -18.62 15.03 -18.92
CA ASP A 73 -19.86 14.87 -18.16
C ASP A 73 -20.86 13.95 -18.90
N LYS A 74 -22.06 13.77 -18.32
CA LYS A 74 -23.07 12.89 -18.91
C LYS A 74 -23.64 13.40 -20.24
N ILE A 75 -23.72 14.71 -20.41
CA ILE A 75 -24.31 15.33 -21.62
C ILE A 75 -23.40 15.10 -22.82
N HIS A 76 -22.09 15.22 -22.61
CA HIS A 76 -21.10 15.17 -23.68
C HIS A 76 -20.48 13.78 -23.89
N LEU A 77 -20.75 12.80 -22.99
CA LEU A 77 -20.08 11.49 -23.02
C LEU A 77 -20.12 10.82 -24.40
N ASN A 78 -21.30 10.69 -25.01
CA ASN A 78 -21.43 10.03 -26.31
C ASN A 78 -20.66 10.79 -27.40
N SER A 79 -20.74 12.12 -27.41
CA SER A 79 -20.05 12.96 -28.39
C SER A 79 -18.52 12.80 -28.25
N VAL A 80 -17.96 12.83 -27.04
CA VAL A 80 -16.49 12.69 -26.89
C VAL A 80 -16.03 11.28 -27.24
N ILE A 81 -16.82 10.23 -26.94
CA ILE A 81 -16.50 8.87 -27.37
C ILE A 81 -16.53 8.72 -28.89
N GLN A 82 -17.51 9.34 -29.58
CA GLN A 82 -17.60 9.32 -31.05
C GLN A 82 -16.42 9.99 -31.74
N ASN A 83 -15.86 11.05 -31.16
CA ASN A 83 -14.82 11.84 -31.75
C ASN A 83 -13.38 11.47 -31.33
N TYR A 84 -13.21 10.52 -30.41
CA TYR A 84 -11.88 10.13 -29.95
C TYR A 84 -11.20 9.19 -30.96
N PRO A 85 -9.88 9.31 -31.20
CA PRO A 85 -9.15 8.51 -32.19
C PRO A 85 -8.83 7.10 -31.69
N TRP A 86 -9.86 6.26 -31.52
CA TRP A 86 -9.75 4.91 -30.95
C TRP A 86 -8.80 4.00 -31.71
N ASN A 87 -8.61 4.19 -33.02
CA ASN A 87 -7.68 3.40 -33.84
C ASN A 87 -6.22 3.47 -33.35
N ASN A 88 -5.84 4.57 -32.68
CA ASN A 88 -4.49 4.71 -32.10
C ASN A 88 -4.32 3.90 -30.81
N PHE A 89 -5.41 3.43 -30.23
CA PHE A 89 -5.45 2.79 -28.93
C PHE A 89 -5.94 1.34 -28.99
N ILE A 90 -6.98 1.06 -29.79
CA ILE A 90 -7.57 -0.27 -29.89
C ILE A 90 -7.09 -0.92 -31.19
N THR A 91 -6.21 -1.94 -31.08
CA THR A 91 -5.59 -2.58 -32.24
C THR A 91 -6.10 -4.00 -32.52
N LYS A 92 -6.74 -4.65 -31.55
CA LYS A 92 -7.16 -6.05 -31.70
C LYS A 92 -8.51 -6.33 -31.04
N ASP A 93 -8.54 -6.28 -29.73
CA ASP A 93 -9.74 -6.51 -28.95
C ASP A 93 -9.80 -5.59 -27.74
N TYR A 94 -11.00 -5.38 -27.21
CA TYR A 94 -11.19 -4.45 -26.12
C TYR A 94 -12.37 -4.83 -25.21
N ALA A 95 -12.39 -4.22 -24.01
CA ALA A 95 -13.55 -4.21 -23.16
C ALA A 95 -13.83 -2.80 -22.63
N VAL A 96 -15.09 -2.48 -22.46
CA VAL A 96 -15.56 -1.30 -21.73
C VAL A 96 -16.17 -1.77 -20.41
N ARG A 97 -15.75 -1.15 -19.30
CA ARG A 97 -16.29 -1.40 -17.98
C ARG A 97 -16.56 -0.10 -17.24
N VAL A 98 -17.75 0.05 -16.74
CA VAL A 98 -18.22 1.22 -15.99
C VAL A 98 -18.02 1.00 -14.49
N LYS A 99 -17.54 2.02 -13.79
CA LYS A 99 -17.42 2.05 -12.33
C LYS A 99 -18.07 3.31 -11.78
N ARG A 100 -19.05 3.16 -10.90
CA ARG A 100 -19.64 4.26 -10.14
C ARG A 100 -18.91 4.40 -8.81
N MET A 101 -18.38 5.56 -8.50
CA MET A 101 -17.69 5.84 -7.25
C MET A 101 -18.62 6.45 -6.20
N ASP A 102 -19.66 7.13 -6.60
CA ASP A 102 -20.72 7.62 -5.74
C ASP A 102 -22.06 6.89 -5.97
N LYS A 103 -22.99 7.04 -5.03
CA LYS A 103 -24.31 6.37 -5.07
C LYS A 103 -25.41 7.29 -5.60
N THR A 104 -25.09 8.53 -5.95
CA THR A 104 -26.08 9.53 -6.37
C THR A 104 -26.64 9.24 -7.74
N ASP A 105 -25.82 8.68 -8.62
CA ASP A 105 -26.19 8.32 -9.97
C ASP A 105 -26.80 6.92 -10.04
N LYS A 106 -28.11 6.86 -10.23
CA LYS A 106 -28.85 5.61 -10.46
C LYS A 106 -29.02 5.38 -11.97
N PHE A 107 -28.20 4.50 -12.53
CA PHE A 107 -28.33 4.03 -13.91
C PHE A 107 -27.80 2.59 -14.04
N ASP A 108 -28.19 1.91 -15.09
CA ASP A 108 -27.68 0.56 -15.40
C ASP A 108 -26.31 0.68 -16.06
N THR A 109 -25.28 0.25 -15.32
CA THR A 109 -23.88 0.26 -15.79
C THR A 109 -23.69 -0.65 -17.01
N ASN A 110 -24.39 -1.80 -17.07
CA ASN A 110 -24.27 -2.73 -18.19
C ASN A 110 -24.82 -2.12 -19.47
N LYS A 111 -25.93 -1.35 -19.37
CA LYS A 111 -26.48 -0.62 -20.53
C LYS A 111 -25.49 0.39 -21.06
N VAL A 112 -24.86 1.18 -20.20
CA VAL A 112 -23.83 2.16 -20.59
C VAL A 112 -22.61 1.47 -21.21
N GLU A 113 -22.13 0.34 -20.61
CA GLU A 113 -21.03 -0.46 -21.17
C GLU A 113 -21.36 -0.95 -22.57
N TRP A 114 -22.58 -1.42 -22.81
CA TRP A 114 -23.03 -1.92 -24.10
C TRP A 114 -23.14 -0.78 -25.13
N GLU A 115 -23.75 0.34 -24.77
CA GLU A 115 -23.90 1.52 -25.65
C GLU A 115 -22.53 2.08 -26.08
N LEU A 116 -21.61 2.35 -25.12
CA LEU A 116 -20.29 2.88 -25.42
C LEU A 116 -19.43 1.86 -26.19
N GLY A 117 -19.53 0.59 -25.85
CA GLY A 117 -18.89 -0.49 -26.60
C GLY A 117 -19.37 -0.56 -28.05
N GLY A 118 -20.70 -0.44 -28.27
CA GLY A 118 -21.29 -0.39 -29.59
C GLY A 118 -20.80 0.79 -30.46
N ILE A 119 -20.69 1.99 -29.87
CA ILE A 119 -20.13 3.16 -30.54
C ILE A 119 -18.69 2.88 -31.01
N ILE A 120 -17.83 2.38 -30.10
CA ILE A 120 -16.43 2.08 -30.42
C ILE A 120 -16.34 0.99 -31.48
N ASN A 121 -17.14 -0.06 -31.40
CA ASN A 121 -17.14 -1.14 -32.39
C ASN A 121 -17.48 -0.67 -33.82
N ASN A 122 -18.31 0.36 -33.93
CA ASN A 122 -18.67 0.95 -35.22
C ASN A 122 -17.59 1.90 -35.77
N LEU A 123 -16.70 2.41 -34.89
CA LEU A 123 -15.66 3.38 -35.28
C LEU A 123 -14.33 2.70 -35.64
N VAL A 124 -14.07 1.50 -35.11
CA VAL A 124 -12.79 0.81 -35.28
C VAL A 124 -13.02 -0.51 -36.02
N GLU A 125 -12.54 -0.57 -37.26
CA GLU A 125 -12.70 -1.77 -38.08
C GLU A 125 -11.87 -2.97 -37.55
N GLY A 126 -12.42 -4.17 -37.66
CA GLY A 126 -11.73 -5.42 -37.38
C GLY A 126 -11.47 -5.74 -35.90
N VAL A 127 -11.99 -4.91 -34.97
CA VAL A 127 -11.86 -5.16 -33.54
C VAL A 127 -12.99 -6.06 -33.00
N LYS A 128 -12.73 -6.71 -31.86
CA LYS A 128 -13.70 -7.59 -31.19
C LYS A 128 -13.82 -7.23 -29.72
N VAL A 129 -15.01 -7.39 -29.18
CA VAL A 129 -15.25 -7.29 -27.74
C VAL A 129 -14.72 -8.56 -27.04
N ASN A 130 -13.80 -8.40 -26.10
CA ASN A 130 -13.26 -9.47 -25.28
C ASN A 130 -13.39 -9.11 -23.80
N LEU A 131 -14.37 -9.71 -23.11
CA LEU A 131 -14.67 -9.37 -21.71
C LEU A 131 -13.80 -10.11 -20.69
N LYS A 132 -13.03 -11.12 -21.11
CA LYS A 132 -12.22 -11.96 -20.22
C LYS A 132 -10.80 -11.43 -20.10
N ASP A 133 -10.11 -11.26 -21.22
CA ASP A 133 -8.71 -10.84 -21.28
C ASP A 133 -8.47 -9.93 -22.50
N PRO A 134 -9.00 -8.69 -22.48
CA PRO A 134 -8.85 -7.74 -23.59
C PRO A 134 -7.44 -7.14 -23.61
N LYS A 135 -6.95 -6.86 -24.83
CA LYS A 135 -5.71 -6.10 -25.04
C LYS A 135 -5.85 -4.65 -24.60
N SER A 136 -6.99 -4.04 -24.95
CA SER A 136 -7.33 -2.68 -24.54
C SER A 136 -8.49 -2.70 -23.55
N PHE A 137 -8.28 -2.18 -22.34
CA PHE A 137 -9.32 -2.16 -21.31
C PHE A 137 -9.70 -0.72 -20.97
N LEU A 138 -10.90 -0.33 -21.35
CA LEU A 138 -11.46 0.97 -21.02
C LEU A 138 -12.20 0.92 -19.68
N ARG A 139 -11.80 1.78 -18.76
CA ARG A 139 -12.48 1.98 -17.48
C ARG A 139 -13.16 3.35 -17.53
N ILE A 140 -14.50 3.37 -17.51
CA ILE A 140 -15.30 4.59 -17.44
C ILE A 140 -15.71 4.80 -15.99
N ILE A 141 -15.28 5.91 -15.41
CA ILE A 141 -15.49 6.18 -13.97
C ILE A 141 -16.43 7.36 -13.80
N PHE A 142 -17.55 7.13 -13.13
CA PHE A 142 -18.51 8.17 -12.76
C PHE A 142 -18.22 8.61 -11.33
N ILE A 143 -17.93 9.91 -11.14
CA ILE A 143 -17.56 10.48 -9.85
C ILE A 143 -17.89 11.96 -9.75
N ASN A 144 -18.68 12.35 -8.75
CA ASN A 144 -19.02 13.77 -8.45
C ASN A 144 -19.51 14.56 -9.70
N GLY A 145 -20.38 13.95 -10.52
CA GLY A 145 -20.90 14.56 -11.75
C GLY A 145 -19.95 14.55 -12.94
N LYS A 146 -18.69 14.19 -12.76
CA LYS A 146 -17.68 14.01 -13.81
C LYS A 146 -17.64 12.57 -14.29
N ILE A 147 -17.15 12.38 -15.50
CA ILE A 147 -16.87 11.08 -16.09
C ILE A 147 -15.41 11.07 -16.58
N LEU A 148 -14.64 10.10 -16.07
CA LEU A 148 -13.27 9.86 -16.50
C LEU A 148 -13.27 8.65 -17.43
N VAL A 149 -12.88 8.85 -18.68
CA VAL A 149 -12.64 7.78 -19.64
C VAL A 149 -11.17 7.45 -19.58
N THR A 150 -10.84 6.22 -19.20
CA THR A 150 -9.46 5.84 -18.91
C THR A 150 -9.08 4.51 -19.56
N GLU A 151 -7.80 4.37 -19.91
CA GLU A 151 -7.16 3.10 -20.22
C GLU A 151 -6.60 2.46 -18.97
N ARG A 152 -6.98 1.24 -18.63
CA ARG A 152 -6.38 0.51 -17.53
C ARG A 152 -4.99 0.00 -17.91
N LEU A 153 -3.94 0.59 -17.33
CA LEU A 153 -2.55 0.16 -17.52
C LEU A 153 -2.25 -1.10 -16.72
N PHE A 154 -2.76 -1.17 -15.48
CA PHE A 154 -2.46 -2.25 -14.57
C PHE A 154 -3.60 -2.51 -13.58
N LYS A 155 -3.86 -3.77 -13.28
CA LYS A 155 -4.74 -4.22 -12.20
C LYS A 155 -3.90 -4.86 -11.10
N VAL A 156 -3.98 -4.33 -9.87
CA VAL A 156 -3.23 -4.88 -8.73
C VAL A 156 -3.81 -6.24 -8.32
N GLU A 157 -2.96 -7.26 -8.34
CA GLU A 157 -3.36 -8.62 -7.97
C GLU A 157 -3.57 -8.73 -6.44
N LYS A 158 -4.80 -9.04 -6.05
CA LYS A 158 -5.17 -9.19 -4.62
C LYS A 158 -5.01 -10.61 -4.09
N LYS A 159 -4.79 -11.59 -4.98
CA LYS A 159 -4.69 -13.02 -4.63
C LYS A 159 -3.56 -13.27 -3.65
N HIS A 160 -2.44 -12.55 -3.78
CA HIS A 160 -1.32 -12.56 -2.87
C HIS A 160 -1.77 -12.32 -1.41
N PHE A 161 -2.41 -11.18 -1.13
CA PHE A 161 -2.85 -10.82 0.23
C PHE A 161 -3.90 -11.79 0.80
N TYR A 162 -4.72 -12.40 -0.07
CA TYR A 162 -5.66 -13.42 0.34
C TYR A 162 -4.97 -14.73 0.73
N ASN A 163 -3.97 -15.15 -0.04
CA ASN A 163 -3.25 -16.41 0.17
C ASN A 163 -2.33 -16.36 1.40
N LEU A 164 -1.79 -15.18 1.72
CA LEU A 164 -0.87 -14.98 2.84
C LEU A 164 -1.54 -14.43 4.11
N LYS A 165 -2.87 -14.56 4.26
CA LYS A 165 -3.54 -14.24 5.52
C LYS A 165 -2.92 -15.04 6.66
N PRO A 166 -2.82 -14.47 7.89
CA PRO A 166 -2.12 -15.12 9.01
C PRO A 166 -2.53 -16.58 9.27
N HIS A 167 -3.84 -16.87 9.26
CA HIS A 167 -4.37 -18.24 9.49
C HIS A 167 -4.11 -19.23 8.34
N LYS A 168 -3.52 -18.81 7.25
CA LYS A 168 -3.11 -19.66 6.10
C LYS A 168 -1.62 -19.95 6.09
N ARG A 169 -0.87 -19.36 7.01
CA ARG A 169 0.57 -19.58 7.15
C ARG A 169 0.83 -20.79 8.04
N PRO A 170 1.98 -21.45 7.91
CA PRO A 170 2.37 -22.59 8.74
C PRO A 170 2.34 -22.31 10.26
N PHE A 171 2.70 -21.08 10.64
CA PHE A 171 2.63 -20.62 12.02
C PHE A 171 1.69 -19.42 12.14
N PHE A 172 0.71 -19.53 13.00
CA PHE A 172 -0.31 -18.51 13.26
C PHE A 172 -0.38 -18.16 14.74
N TYR A 173 -0.52 -16.88 15.03
CA TYR A 173 -0.81 -16.37 16.36
C TYR A 173 -1.93 -15.31 16.29
N PRO A 174 -2.92 -15.32 17.22
CA PRO A 174 -3.98 -14.31 17.26
C PRO A 174 -3.43 -12.89 17.35
N GLY A 175 -4.04 -11.95 16.65
CA GLY A 175 -3.57 -10.56 16.61
C GLY A 175 -2.56 -10.25 15.52
N SER A 176 -2.07 -11.25 14.79
CA SER A 176 -1.14 -11.03 13.67
C SER A 176 -1.72 -10.06 12.63
N MET A 177 -0.88 -9.13 12.17
CA MET A 177 -1.25 -8.09 11.22
C MET A 177 -1.67 -8.66 9.84
N SER A 178 -2.62 -7.99 9.18
CA SER A 178 -3.01 -8.36 7.82
C SER A 178 -1.90 -8.05 6.81
N PRO A 179 -1.72 -8.87 5.76
CA PRO A 179 -0.68 -8.65 4.74
C PRO A 179 -0.79 -7.29 4.04
N LYS A 180 -2.01 -6.80 3.77
CA LYS A 180 -2.21 -5.47 3.17
C LYS A 180 -1.63 -4.35 4.04
N LEU A 181 -1.92 -4.37 5.34
CA LEU A 181 -1.44 -3.34 6.26
C LEU A 181 0.07 -3.45 6.44
N ALA A 182 0.60 -4.66 6.61
CA ALA A 182 2.04 -4.92 6.69
C ALA A 182 2.78 -4.38 5.45
N ARG A 183 2.27 -4.68 4.23
CA ARG A 183 2.82 -4.13 2.98
C ARG A 183 2.77 -2.60 2.94
N CYS A 184 1.66 -2.00 3.37
CA CYS A 184 1.52 -0.55 3.43
C CYS A 184 2.55 0.07 4.38
N MET A 185 2.72 -0.49 5.59
CA MET A 185 3.71 -0.01 6.55
C MET A 185 5.13 -0.08 6.00
N VAL A 186 5.48 -1.17 5.31
CA VAL A 186 6.77 -1.29 4.62
C VAL A 186 6.90 -0.24 3.50
N ASN A 187 5.86 -0.01 2.71
CA ASN A 187 5.87 1.02 1.66
C ASN A 187 6.04 2.44 2.22
N LEU A 188 5.40 2.76 3.35
CA LEU A 188 5.51 4.08 3.99
C LEU A 188 6.94 4.41 4.39
N THR A 189 7.76 3.42 4.76
CA THR A 189 9.18 3.67 5.07
C THR A 189 10.00 4.08 3.85
N GLY A 190 9.48 3.92 2.63
CA GLY A 190 10.21 4.22 1.41
C GLY A 190 11.27 3.19 1.02
N VAL A 191 11.23 1.99 1.61
CA VAL A 191 12.16 0.89 1.34
C VAL A 191 12.18 0.53 -0.14
N LYS A 192 13.36 0.14 -0.64
CA LYS A 192 13.62 -0.31 -2.01
C LYS A 192 14.09 -1.77 -2.01
N LYS A 193 14.12 -2.36 -3.21
CA LYS A 193 14.73 -3.68 -3.39
C LYS A 193 16.22 -3.64 -2.98
N GLY A 194 16.64 -4.61 -2.16
CA GLY A 194 18.00 -4.72 -1.62
C GLY A 194 18.25 -3.96 -0.34
N ASP A 195 17.33 -3.08 0.11
CA ASP A 195 17.43 -2.42 1.40
C ASP A 195 17.33 -3.43 2.55
N LEU A 196 17.95 -3.10 3.67
CA LEU A 196 17.86 -3.86 4.92
C LEU A 196 16.73 -3.30 5.79
N VAL A 197 15.75 -4.15 6.12
CA VAL A 197 14.57 -3.81 6.92
C VAL A 197 14.58 -4.56 8.23
N LEU A 198 14.39 -3.85 9.34
CA LEU A 198 14.28 -4.43 10.69
C LEU A 198 12.82 -4.42 11.19
N ASP A 199 12.40 -5.51 11.81
CA ASP A 199 11.25 -5.58 12.70
C ASP A 199 11.68 -6.12 14.07
N PRO A 200 11.88 -5.25 15.08
CA PRO A 200 12.34 -5.66 16.42
C PRO A 200 11.26 -6.31 17.28
N PHE A 201 10.02 -6.43 16.80
CA PHE A 201 8.90 -7.13 17.42
C PHE A 201 8.22 -8.02 16.38
N CYS A 202 8.99 -8.91 15.75
CA CYS A 202 8.59 -9.56 14.50
C CYS A 202 7.39 -10.52 14.64
N GLY A 203 7.10 -11.02 15.84
CA GLY A 203 5.98 -11.92 16.11
C GLY A 203 5.95 -13.11 15.15
N THR A 204 4.94 -13.16 14.26
CA THR A 204 4.80 -14.20 13.23
C THR A 204 5.44 -13.85 11.88
N GLY A 205 6.22 -12.78 11.81
CA GLY A 205 6.94 -12.34 10.62
C GLY A 205 6.09 -11.63 9.58
N GLY A 206 4.90 -11.13 9.94
CA GLY A 206 3.96 -10.55 8.98
C GLY A 206 4.53 -9.39 8.15
N ILE A 207 5.24 -8.48 8.79
CA ILE A 207 5.89 -7.31 8.16
C ILE A 207 7.11 -7.77 7.34
N LEU A 208 7.94 -8.64 7.91
CA LEU A 208 9.15 -9.15 7.25
C LEU A 208 8.85 -9.96 5.99
N ILE A 209 7.75 -10.74 5.98
CA ILE A 209 7.29 -11.44 4.78
C ILE A 209 7.01 -10.44 3.65
N GLU A 210 6.27 -9.38 3.93
CA GLU A 210 5.91 -8.39 2.91
C GLU A 210 7.14 -7.60 2.43
N ALA A 211 8.08 -7.26 3.32
CA ALA A 211 9.35 -6.64 2.97
C ALA A 211 10.21 -7.57 2.09
N GLY A 212 10.37 -8.84 2.48
CA GLY A 212 11.16 -9.83 1.74
C GLY A 212 10.59 -10.13 0.35
N ILE A 213 9.26 -10.25 0.21
CA ILE A 213 8.60 -10.42 -1.10
C ILE A 213 8.83 -9.20 -2.01
N MET A 214 9.01 -8.02 -1.47
CA MET A 214 9.40 -6.81 -2.22
C MET A 214 10.88 -6.80 -2.60
N GLY A 215 11.66 -7.78 -2.15
CA GLY A 215 13.07 -7.92 -2.44
C GLY A 215 14.01 -7.19 -1.47
N ALA A 216 13.51 -6.80 -0.30
CA ALA A 216 14.35 -6.33 0.80
C ALA A 216 15.04 -7.52 1.50
N ARG A 217 16.21 -7.28 2.08
CA ARG A 217 16.83 -8.13 3.09
C ARG A 217 16.15 -7.87 4.43
N VAL A 218 15.86 -8.87 5.21
CA VAL A 218 15.07 -8.67 6.43
C VAL A 218 15.78 -9.19 7.68
N VAL A 219 15.70 -8.39 8.73
CA VAL A 219 16.16 -8.73 10.07
C VAL A 219 14.98 -8.66 11.02
N GLY A 220 14.80 -9.67 11.85
CA GLY A 220 13.73 -9.70 12.82
C GLY A 220 14.18 -10.20 14.18
N ALA A 221 13.60 -9.63 15.21
CA ALA A 221 13.79 -10.10 16.57
C ALA A 221 12.45 -10.22 17.30
N ASP A 222 12.38 -11.16 18.21
CA ASP A 222 11.29 -11.29 19.18
C ASP A 222 11.85 -11.83 20.49
N ILE A 223 11.25 -11.47 21.61
CA ILE A 223 11.65 -11.97 22.93
C ILE A 223 11.20 -13.41 23.15
N ASP A 224 10.15 -13.85 22.47
CA ASP A 224 9.60 -15.20 22.54
C ASP A 224 10.22 -16.09 21.43
N GLU A 225 11.00 -17.08 21.83
CA GLU A 225 11.65 -18.05 20.94
C GLU A 225 10.65 -18.74 19.99
N ARG A 226 9.42 -18.99 20.43
CA ARG A 226 8.37 -19.60 19.59
C ARG A 226 7.99 -18.69 18.43
N MET A 227 8.03 -17.35 18.62
CA MET A 227 7.79 -16.38 17.57
C MET A 227 8.94 -16.37 16.55
N VAL A 228 10.19 -16.46 17.03
CA VAL A 228 11.39 -16.59 16.18
C VAL A 228 11.29 -17.81 15.27
N GLU A 229 11.05 -18.99 15.84
CA GLU A 229 10.88 -20.23 15.07
C GLU A 229 9.68 -20.14 14.08
N GLY A 230 8.57 -19.57 14.55
CA GLY A 230 7.36 -19.38 13.76
C GLY A 230 7.58 -18.43 12.59
N THR A 231 8.32 -17.35 12.80
CA THR A 231 8.71 -16.39 11.77
C THR A 231 9.58 -17.06 10.72
N ILE A 232 10.59 -17.83 11.09
CA ILE A 232 11.45 -18.59 10.16
C ILE A 232 10.61 -19.55 9.29
N LYS A 233 9.69 -20.30 9.91
CA LYS A 233 8.78 -21.21 9.19
C LYS A 233 7.94 -20.44 8.16
N ASN A 234 7.41 -19.28 8.53
CA ASN A 234 6.57 -18.46 7.68
C ASN A 234 7.36 -17.80 6.53
N LEU A 235 8.57 -17.28 6.79
CA LEU A 235 9.45 -16.70 5.76
C LEU A 235 9.80 -17.74 4.70
N ASN A 236 10.24 -18.94 5.12
CA ASN A 236 10.55 -20.04 4.22
C ASN A 236 9.34 -20.46 3.38
N TYR A 237 8.16 -20.59 3.99
CA TYR A 237 6.91 -20.90 3.28
C TYR A 237 6.57 -19.85 2.22
N CYS A 238 6.86 -18.57 2.49
CA CYS A 238 6.62 -17.46 1.57
C CYS A 238 7.75 -17.27 0.54
N GLY A 239 8.80 -18.09 0.56
CA GLY A 239 9.93 -18.01 -0.38
C GLY A 239 10.88 -16.84 -0.11
N VAL A 240 10.85 -16.26 1.08
CA VAL A 240 11.82 -15.25 1.52
C VAL A 240 13.07 -16.00 2.05
N THR A 241 14.22 -15.75 1.44
CA THR A 241 15.47 -16.48 1.72
C THR A 241 16.58 -15.62 2.30
N ASP A 242 16.53 -14.29 2.09
CA ASP A 242 17.53 -13.35 2.60
C ASP A 242 17.03 -12.73 3.91
N TYR A 243 17.21 -13.47 5.01
CA TYR A 243 16.76 -13.05 6.34
C TYR A 243 17.72 -13.45 7.44
N GLU A 244 17.67 -12.69 8.54
CA GLU A 244 18.29 -13.01 9.82
C GLU A 244 17.23 -12.83 10.93
N ILE A 245 16.91 -13.91 11.66
CA ILE A 245 15.89 -13.90 12.71
C ILE A 245 16.49 -14.51 14.00
N PHE A 246 16.40 -13.77 15.09
CA PHE A 246 16.99 -14.17 16.36
C PHE A 246 16.16 -13.75 17.57
N GLN A 247 16.37 -14.42 18.68
CA GLN A 247 15.75 -14.06 19.95
C GLN A 247 16.48 -12.90 20.60
N ALA A 248 15.76 -11.80 20.84
CA ALA A 248 16.29 -10.64 21.55
C ALA A 248 15.17 -9.76 22.13
N ASP A 249 15.56 -8.98 23.14
CA ASP A 249 14.74 -7.89 23.66
C ASP A 249 14.96 -6.64 22.79
N ALA A 250 13.87 -6.08 22.24
CA ALA A 250 13.91 -4.90 21.37
C ALA A 250 14.61 -3.69 21.99
N ARG A 251 14.73 -3.64 23.31
CA ARG A 251 15.44 -2.59 24.05
C ARG A 251 16.96 -2.68 23.94
N ASN A 252 17.50 -3.84 23.56
CA ASN A 252 18.93 -4.15 23.64
C ASN A 252 19.46 -4.83 22.36
N ILE A 253 18.77 -4.69 21.21
CA ILE A 253 19.22 -5.26 19.94
C ILE A 253 20.50 -4.56 19.50
N GLU A 254 21.48 -5.36 19.10
CA GLU A 254 22.71 -4.93 18.43
C GLU A 254 22.79 -5.59 17.06
N LEU A 255 23.19 -4.83 16.04
CA LEU A 255 23.38 -5.30 14.67
C LEU A 255 24.78 -4.88 14.17
N PRO A 256 25.39 -5.66 13.30
CA PRO A 256 26.73 -5.34 12.74
C PRO A 256 26.71 -4.10 11.83
N CYS A 257 25.53 -3.69 11.36
CA CYS A 257 25.36 -2.49 10.53
C CYS A 257 23.97 -1.87 10.74
N GLN A 258 23.86 -0.59 10.41
CA GLN A 258 22.58 0.10 10.44
C GLN A 258 21.66 -0.35 9.30
N VAL A 259 20.35 -0.34 9.58
CA VAL A 259 19.29 -0.72 8.64
C VAL A 259 18.77 0.50 7.86
N ASN A 260 18.22 0.26 6.67
CA ASN A 260 17.65 1.32 5.82
C ASN A 260 16.27 1.77 6.32
N ALA A 261 15.50 0.83 6.88
CA ALA A 261 14.14 1.09 7.36
C ALA A 261 13.78 0.18 8.54
N ILE A 262 12.84 0.65 9.35
CA ILE A 262 12.22 -0.15 10.42
C ILE A 262 10.71 -0.10 10.22
N ALA A 263 10.06 -1.26 10.27
CA ALA A 263 8.60 -1.35 10.27
C ALA A 263 8.17 -2.35 11.34
N THR A 264 7.29 -1.96 12.28
CA THR A 264 7.03 -2.79 13.47
C THR A 264 5.67 -2.55 14.09
N ASP A 265 5.13 -3.58 14.79
CA ASP A 265 3.86 -3.57 15.54
C ASP A 265 4.12 -4.08 16.96
N PRO A 266 4.65 -3.23 17.88
CA PRO A 266 4.96 -3.62 19.25
C PRO A 266 3.71 -4.08 20.03
N PRO A 267 3.86 -4.88 21.12
CA PRO A 267 2.74 -5.33 21.93
C PRO A 267 2.01 -4.16 22.61
N TYR A 268 0.66 -4.19 22.63
CA TYR A 268 -0.16 -3.09 23.13
C TYR A 268 -0.42 -3.10 24.64
N GLY A 269 0.15 -4.07 25.38
CA GLY A 269 0.02 -4.13 26.83
C GLY A 269 -1.39 -4.44 27.37
N ILE A 270 -2.35 -4.82 26.52
CA ILE A 270 -3.75 -5.08 26.92
C ILE A 270 -3.92 -6.46 27.56
N SER A 271 -2.98 -7.37 27.40
CA SER A 271 -3.01 -8.68 28.05
C SER A 271 -2.44 -8.59 29.47
N ALA A 272 -3.31 -8.38 30.40
CA ALA A 272 -3.36 -8.76 31.83
C ALA A 272 -2.09 -8.76 32.73
N SER A 273 -0.90 -8.45 32.27
CA SER A 273 0.31 -8.60 33.12
C SER A 273 1.29 -7.42 33.12
N THR A 274 1.13 -6.42 32.22
CA THR A 274 2.00 -5.25 32.22
C THR A 274 1.19 -3.98 32.44
N GLY A 275 1.41 -3.31 33.59
CA GLY A 275 0.82 -1.99 33.89
C GLY A 275 1.25 -0.96 32.82
N GLY A 276 0.49 0.11 32.63
CA GLY A 276 0.75 1.14 31.61
C GLY A 276 2.18 1.68 31.61
N GLU A 277 2.82 1.86 32.77
CA GLU A 277 4.21 2.31 32.93
C GLU A 277 5.24 1.34 32.32
N GLU A 278 5.01 0.03 32.40
CA GLU A 278 5.91 -0.97 31.78
C GLU A 278 5.85 -0.89 30.24
N SER A 279 4.67 -0.64 29.68
CA SER A 279 4.50 -0.47 28.25
C SER A 279 5.18 0.80 27.74
N GLU A 280 5.04 1.95 28.40
CA GLU A 280 5.71 3.20 28.03
C GLU A 280 7.25 3.06 28.10
N ASN A 281 7.77 2.40 29.14
CA ASN A 281 9.21 2.13 29.28
C ASN A 281 9.73 1.22 28.16
N LEU A 282 8.96 0.18 27.78
CA LEU A 282 9.30 -0.68 26.64
C LEU A 282 9.40 0.15 25.34
N TYR A 283 8.39 0.97 25.06
CA TYR A 283 8.37 1.79 23.86
C TYR A 283 9.49 2.83 23.83
N ALA A 284 9.71 3.56 24.93
CA ALA A 284 10.76 4.57 25.02
C ALA A 284 12.16 3.99 24.78
N LYS A 285 12.50 2.89 25.49
CA LYS A 285 13.80 2.24 25.33
C LYS A 285 13.99 1.60 23.97
N SER A 286 12.93 0.98 23.41
CA SER A 286 13.00 0.41 22.08
C SER A 286 13.16 1.49 21.00
N LEU A 287 12.53 2.68 21.15
CA LEU A 287 12.72 3.79 20.23
C LEU A 287 14.17 4.30 20.22
N ILE A 288 14.81 4.40 21.39
CA ILE A 288 16.23 4.77 21.50
C ILE A 288 17.12 3.73 20.80
N THR A 289 16.83 2.44 20.95
CA THR A 289 17.55 1.38 20.25
C THR A 289 17.33 1.44 18.75
N MET A 290 16.06 1.59 18.30
CA MET A 290 15.74 1.73 16.89
C MET A 290 16.40 2.93 16.23
N GLU A 291 16.53 4.06 16.94
CA GLU A 291 17.26 5.24 16.45
C GLU A 291 18.72 4.93 16.16
N LYS A 292 19.40 4.21 17.05
CA LYS A 292 20.83 3.83 16.87
C LYS A 292 21.00 2.88 15.69
N LEU A 293 20.07 1.96 15.50
CA LEU A 293 20.09 0.95 14.46
C LEU A 293 19.69 1.49 13.08
N LEU A 294 18.95 2.58 13.02
CA LEU A 294 18.46 3.18 11.78
C LEU A 294 19.52 4.12 11.18
N LYS A 295 19.74 4.02 9.87
CA LYS A 295 20.59 4.99 9.13
C LYS A 295 20.04 6.40 9.27
N ASP A 296 20.91 7.39 9.08
CA ASP A 296 20.50 8.78 8.98
C ASP A 296 19.52 8.95 7.81
N GLU A 297 18.54 9.84 7.97
CA GLU A 297 17.42 10.02 7.04
C GLU A 297 16.52 8.78 6.86
N GLY A 298 16.82 7.66 7.56
CA GLY A 298 16.02 6.45 7.57
C GLY A 298 14.64 6.69 8.21
N ARG A 299 13.69 5.81 7.90
CA ARG A 299 12.32 5.91 8.39
C ARG A 299 11.90 4.70 9.22
N LEU A 300 11.15 5.00 10.26
CA LEU A 300 10.49 4.02 11.12
C LEU A 300 8.96 4.15 10.93
N CYS A 301 8.31 3.08 10.50
CA CYS A 301 6.85 2.97 10.50
C CYS A 301 6.41 2.08 11.65
N MET A 302 5.75 2.66 12.66
CA MET A 302 5.35 1.95 13.87
C MET A 302 3.84 1.98 14.08
N ALA A 303 3.27 0.84 14.43
CA ALA A 303 1.88 0.74 14.86
C ALA A 303 1.81 0.83 16.38
N THR A 304 0.90 1.66 16.89
CA THR A 304 0.67 1.84 18.33
C THR A 304 -0.83 1.87 18.65
N PRO A 305 -1.25 1.56 19.88
CA PRO A 305 -2.61 1.84 20.30
C PRO A 305 -2.80 3.35 20.50
N HIS A 306 -4.03 3.84 20.30
CA HIS A 306 -4.36 5.27 20.34
C HIS A 306 -4.11 5.96 21.70
N TYR A 307 -4.00 5.19 22.77
CA TYR A 307 -3.71 5.71 24.12
C TYR A 307 -2.21 5.84 24.43
N MET A 308 -1.33 5.38 23.52
CA MET A 308 0.11 5.57 23.64
C MET A 308 0.50 6.97 23.17
N ASP A 309 1.12 7.77 24.06
CA ASP A 309 1.61 9.10 23.71
C ASP A 309 2.92 9.04 22.91
N ILE A 310 2.81 8.76 21.62
CA ILE A 310 3.97 8.72 20.73
C ILE A 310 4.68 10.08 20.62
N HIS A 311 3.95 11.21 20.76
CA HIS A 311 4.53 12.54 20.73
C HIS A 311 5.43 12.81 21.97
N GLY A 312 5.04 12.29 23.13
CA GLY A 312 5.88 12.32 24.33
C GLY A 312 7.11 11.43 24.18
N LEU A 313 6.93 10.21 23.66
CA LEU A 313 7.99 9.22 23.50
C LEU A 313 9.09 9.63 22.52
N VAL A 314 8.78 10.32 21.42
CA VAL A 314 9.79 10.76 20.45
C VAL A 314 10.68 11.90 20.96
N LYS A 315 10.28 12.63 21.99
CA LYS A 315 11.07 13.77 22.54
C LYS A 315 12.42 13.38 23.11
N VAL A 316 12.61 12.09 23.46
CA VAL A 316 13.90 11.57 23.96
C VAL A 316 14.75 10.94 22.88
N THR A 317 14.39 11.13 21.62
CA THR A 317 15.07 10.63 20.43
C THR A 317 15.20 11.73 19.38
N ASN A 318 15.96 11.47 18.31
CA ASN A 318 16.05 12.35 17.15
C ASN A 318 15.02 11.96 16.07
N PHE A 319 13.88 11.39 16.45
CA PHE A 319 12.80 11.12 15.52
C PHE A 319 11.85 12.32 15.40
N GLU A 320 11.47 12.62 14.17
CA GLU A 320 10.36 13.52 13.82
C GLU A 320 9.17 12.73 13.30
N ILE A 321 7.97 13.06 13.76
CA ILE A 321 6.73 12.45 13.25
C ILE A 321 6.38 13.11 11.91
N ILE A 322 6.45 12.35 10.81
CA ILE A 322 6.12 12.83 9.46
C ILE A 322 4.62 12.82 9.24
N GLU A 323 3.97 11.70 9.57
CA GLU A 323 2.52 11.53 9.39
C GLU A 323 1.96 10.44 10.30
N GLN A 324 0.67 10.50 10.56
CA GLN A 324 -0.06 9.53 11.36
C GLN A 324 -1.39 9.15 10.72
N HIS A 325 -1.74 7.85 10.80
CA HIS A 325 -2.98 7.30 10.25
C HIS A 325 -3.70 6.49 11.31
N GLN A 326 -5.00 6.73 11.48
CA GLN A 326 -5.81 6.02 12.46
C GLN A 326 -6.62 4.90 11.79
N ILE A 327 -6.61 3.71 12.39
CA ILE A 327 -7.34 2.53 11.96
C ILE A 327 -8.19 2.04 13.11
N ARG A 328 -9.52 2.15 12.99
CA ARG A 328 -10.42 1.61 14.00
C ARG A 328 -10.44 0.08 13.90
N MET A 329 -9.97 -0.61 14.95
CA MET A 329 -9.94 -2.07 15.03
C MET A 329 -11.25 -2.62 15.58
N HIS A 330 -11.70 -2.10 16.71
CA HIS A 330 -12.99 -2.40 17.36
C HIS A 330 -13.44 -1.24 18.25
N LYS A 331 -14.50 -1.42 19.03
CA LYS A 331 -15.11 -0.31 19.81
C LYS A 331 -14.13 0.39 20.76
N SER A 332 -13.21 -0.35 21.37
CA SER A 332 -12.27 0.15 22.40
C SER A 332 -10.82 0.30 21.91
N LEU A 333 -10.50 -0.03 20.65
CA LEU A 333 -9.14 0.04 20.14
C LEU A 333 -9.09 0.70 18.77
N THR A 334 -8.34 1.79 18.69
CA THR A 334 -7.86 2.38 17.43
C THR A 334 -6.35 2.19 17.36
N ARG A 335 -5.87 1.63 16.27
CA ARG A 335 -4.45 1.53 15.93
C ARG A 335 -4.03 2.82 15.25
N VAL A 336 -2.89 3.37 15.65
CA VAL A 336 -2.26 4.53 15.02
C VAL A 336 -1.00 4.03 14.31
N ILE A 337 -0.91 4.27 13.02
CA ILE A 337 0.31 4.03 12.23
C ILE A 337 1.05 5.36 12.16
N SER A 338 2.21 5.42 12.78
CA SER A 338 3.07 6.60 12.79
C SER A 338 4.28 6.38 11.90
N LEU A 339 4.51 7.28 10.96
CA LEU A 339 5.74 7.36 10.19
C LEU A 339 6.66 8.39 10.83
N LEU A 340 7.84 7.92 11.22
CA LEU A 340 8.86 8.70 11.87
C LEU A 340 10.09 8.77 10.95
N LYS A 341 10.80 9.89 10.95
CA LYS A 341 12.06 10.08 10.24
C LYS A 341 13.16 10.40 11.24
N LYS A 342 14.32 9.76 11.11
CA LYS A 342 15.49 10.12 11.88
C LYS A 342 16.09 11.39 11.30
N THR A 343 16.24 12.41 12.13
CA THR A 343 16.86 13.69 11.77
C THR A 343 18.32 13.70 12.21
N ILE A 344 19.15 14.46 11.47
CA ILE A 344 20.55 14.71 11.79
C ILE A 344 20.60 16.12 12.41
N TYR A 345 21.20 16.24 13.58
CA TYR A 345 21.52 17.53 14.21
C TYR A 345 23.02 17.79 14.14
#